data_d331afeeaab41e3c030eae3a15437116
#
_entry.id   d331afeeaab41e3c030eae3a15437116
#
_cell.length_a   1.000
_cell.length_b   1.000
_cell.length_c   1.000
_cell.angle_alpha   90.00
_cell.angle_beta   90.00
_cell.angle_gamma   90.00
#
_symmetry.space_group_name_H-M   'P 1'
#
loop_
_entity.id
_entity.type
_entity.pdbx_description
1 polymer ?
#
loop_
_entity_poly.entity_id
_entity_poly.type
_entity_poly.pdbx_seq_one_letter_code
_entity_poly.pdbx_strand_id
1 'polypeptide(L)'
;MCGIVGYAGREQAAPILLDGLERLEYRGYDSAGIAVLSESAGLQVKKAKGRLKVLSAMVDGGRSVDGFIGVGHTRWATHGEPNYINSHPHTGEHGKIALVHNGIIENYVEIKDFLTSRGVHFCSDTDTEVVAQLLEYYYLISGDLLGSVYKVLDRIEGAYALGILCADMPDTFIAARKDAPLLLGYGEGCNFIASDVTAIIKHTRDISYMDDGEVAVVTADEIQVFDALGQPVEKQHSHVDWDVSAAEKGGYAHFMFKEIMEQPEAVRKTISPRIKNKLIEFEELSLSDEYIASLSKIFIIACGSSYHVGMVGRYNLERLLRKPVEVMLASEFRYADPLVDEHTLVVVISQSGETLDSMAALREAKSLGARILSIVNVVGSSIARESDDLLYTWAGPEIAVATTKAYSTQLVLLDMFGVWLAKKTGSIKPSDYALIVEELLALPEKMESVLENIDEIKYLASRYFNHNSVFYIGRNLDYALGLEGSLKLKEISYIHSEAYAAGELKHGTISLIEEGTLVVALCTYAPLFDKAVSNIVEVQARGADVIALTTEGRRRQMGKTVENVLTVPDTHLILQPSLGVIPLQLFAYYVALQRGCDIDKPRNLAKSVTVE
;
A
#
# COMPACT_ATOMS: atom_id res chain seq x y z
N MET A 1 -2.18 0.87 9.80
CA MET A 1 -3.57 1.20 9.41
C MET A 1 -4.56 0.24 10.03
N CYS A 2 -5.78 0.71 10.29
CA CYS A 2 -6.84 -0.08 10.93
C CYS A 2 -7.75 -0.73 9.88
N GLY A 3 -8.48 -1.79 10.26
CA GLY A 3 -9.50 -2.43 9.44
C GLY A 3 -10.88 -2.24 10.03
N ILE A 4 -11.86 -1.84 9.23
CA ILE A 4 -13.28 -1.74 9.60
C ILE A 4 -14.08 -2.77 8.81
N VAL A 5 -15.00 -3.45 9.50
CA VAL A 5 -16.08 -4.25 8.93
C VAL A 5 -17.36 -3.94 9.68
N GLY A 6 -18.45 -3.67 8.97
CA GLY A 6 -19.79 -3.60 9.52
C GLY A 6 -20.71 -4.55 8.78
N TYR A 7 -21.67 -5.10 9.47
CA TYR A 7 -22.65 -6.06 8.97
C TYR A 7 -24.05 -5.77 9.54
N ALA A 8 -25.03 -5.76 8.66
CA ALA A 8 -26.45 -5.84 9.01
C ALA A 8 -27.08 -6.95 8.16
N GLY A 9 -27.71 -7.94 8.78
CA GLY A 9 -28.27 -9.05 8.02
C GLY A 9 -29.11 -10.00 8.85
N ARG A 10 -29.28 -11.22 8.34
CA ARG A 10 -30.15 -12.25 8.94
C ARG A 10 -29.37 -13.38 9.63
N GLU A 11 -28.04 -13.35 9.53
CA GLU A 11 -27.14 -14.29 10.19
C GLU A 11 -26.47 -13.63 11.42
N GLN A 12 -25.89 -14.45 12.31
CA GLN A 12 -25.16 -13.94 13.47
C GLN A 12 -23.99 -13.04 13.03
N ALA A 13 -23.96 -11.81 13.50
CA ALA A 13 -23.00 -10.80 13.06
C ALA A 13 -21.57 -11.13 13.50
N ALA A 14 -21.37 -11.62 14.73
CA ALA A 14 -20.03 -11.79 15.30
C ALA A 14 -19.11 -12.72 14.48
N PRO A 15 -19.54 -13.92 14.00
CA PRO A 15 -18.70 -14.76 13.13
C PRO A 15 -18.33 -14.09 11.81
N ILE A 16 -19.25 -13.35 11.19
CA ILE A 16 -19.05 -12.63 9.93
C ILE A 16 -18.04 -11.50 10.11
N LEU A 17 -18.19 -10.72 11.19
CA LEU A 17 -17.24 -9.66 11.53
C LEU A 17 -15.84 -10.23 11.78
N LEU A 18 -15.70 -11.36 12.48
CA LEU A 18 -14.41 -12.00 12.73
C LEU A 18 -13.76 -12.51 11.44
N ASP A 19 -14.51 -13.14 10.50
CA ASP A 19 -13.97 -13.56 9.19
C ASP A 19 -13.49 -12.35 8.38
N GLY A 20 -14.27 -11.28 8.35
CA GLY A 20 -13.87 -10.04 7.66
C GLY A 20 -12.65 -9.38 8.28
N LEU A 21 -12.57 -9.32 9.61
CA LEU A 21 -11.43 -8.77 10.33
C LEU A 21 -10.16 -9.61 10.16
N GLU A 22 -10.27 -10.94 10.03
CA GLU A 22 -9.14 -11.83 9.75
C GLU A 22 -8.48 -11.47 8.42
N ARG A 23 -9.28 -11.14 7.43
CA ARG A 23 -8.83 -10.69 6.12
C ARG A 23 -8.25 -9.28 6.11
N LEU A 24 -8.57 -8.46 7.12
CA LEU A 24 -8.01 -7.11 7.32
C LEU A 24 -6.84 -7.07 8.32
N GLU A 25 -6.46 -8.19 8.93
CA GLU A 25 -5.42 -8.20 9.97
C GLU A 25 -4.04 -7.72 9.44
N TYR A 26 -3.80 -7.78 8.12
CA TYR A 26 -2.61 -7.20 7.50
C TYR A 26 -2.56 -5.67 7.58
N ARG A 27 -3.73 -5.03 7.82
CA ARG A 27 -3.84 -3.57 8.00
C ARG A 27 -3.55 -3.13 9.45
N GLY A 28 -3.88 -3.96 10.45
CA GLY A 28 -3.65 -3.65 11.86
C GLY A 28 -3.79 -4.90 12.72
N TYR A 29 -2.91 -5.08 13.70
CA TYR A 29 -2.83 -6.29 14.53
C TYR A 29 -2.46 -6.02 16.00
N ASP A 30 -2.47 -4.75 16.43
CA ASP A 30 -2.12 -4.35 17.80
C ASP A 30 -3.24 -4.64 18.79
N SER A 31 -4.46 -4.52 18.33
CA SER A 31 -5.67 -4.91 19.06
C SER A 31 -6.84 -5.12 18.10
N ALA A 32 -7.87 -5.81 18.56
CA ALA A 32 -9.11 -6.03 17.81
C ALA A 32 -10.32 -5.94 18.73
N GLY A 33 -11.49 -5.63 18.15
CA GLY A 33 -12.75 -5.66 18.88
C GLY A 33 -13.95 -5.63 17.96
N ILE A 34 -15.08 -6.05 18.52
CA ILE A 34 -16.40 -6.02 17.89
C ILE A 34 -17.42 -5.39 18.82
N ALA A 35 -18.39 -4.69 18.25
CA ALA A 35 -19.63 -4.33 18.90
C ALA A 35 -20.78 -4.99 18.13
N VAL A 36 -21.66 -5.67 18.84
CA VAL A 36 -22.83 -6.35 18.27
C VAL A 36 -24.07 -5.94 19.03
N LEU A 37 -25.13 -5.66 18.30
CA LEU A 37 -26.40 -5.26 18.86
C LEU A 37 -27.39 -6.42 18.81
N SER A 38 -28.02 -6.71 19.94
CA SER A 38 -29.01 -7.76 20.12
C SER A 38 -30.25 -7.19 20.76
N GLU A 39 -31.43 -7.59 20.31
CA GLU A 39 -32.70 -7.24 20.96
C GLU A 39 -32.76 -7.71 22.42
N SER A 40 -32.17 -8.87 22.71
CA SER A 40 -32.23 -9.49 24.03
C SER A 40 -31.14 -9.01 25.00
N ALA A 41 -29.92 -8.78 24.50
CA ALA A 41 -28.74 -8.48 25.32
C ALA A 41 -28.26 -7.02 25.17
N GLY A 42 -28.91 -6.23 24.31
CA GLY A 42 -28.52 -4.85 24.01
C GLY A 42 -27.18 -4.75 23.27
N LEU A 43 -26.46 -3.67 23.49
CA LEU A 43 -25.16 -3.40 22.85
C LEU A 43 -24.04 -4.14 23.58
N GLN A 44 -23.43 -5.10 22.92
CA GLN A 44 -22.35 -5.94 23.45
C GLN A 44 -21.02 -5.54 22.82
N VAL A 45 -20.04 -5.09 23.61
CA VAL A 45 -18.70 -4.74 23.15
C VAL A 45 -17.68 -5.72 23.69
N LYS A 46 -16.88 -6.31 22.81
CA LYS A 46 -15.79 -7.24 23.12
C LYS A 46 -14.50 -6.75 22.46
N LYS A 47 -13.44 -6.60 23.24
CA LYS A 47 -12.15 -6.08 22.79
C LYS A 47 -11.01 -6.95 23.33
N ALA A 48 -9.89 -7.00 22.59
CA ALA A 48 -8.68 -7.69 23.02
C ALA A 48 -7.42 -6.97 22.53
N LYS A 49 -6.39 -6.94 23.36
CA LYS A 49 -5.04 -6.57 22.97
C LYS A 49 -4.41 -7.71 22.17
N GLY A 50 -3.67 -7.37 21.11
CA GLY A 50 -2.95 -8.31 20.27
C GLY A 50 -3.77 -8.76 19.06
N ARG A 51 -3.32 -9.82 18.42
CA ARG A 51 -3.90 -10.32 17.17
C ARG A 51 -5.35 -10.78 17.33
N LEU A 52 -6.10 -10.76 16.24
CA LEU A 52 -7.52 -11.13 16.18
C LEU A 52 -7.82 -12.49 16.80
N LYS A 53 -6.90 -13.46 16.70
CA LYS A 53 -7.07 -14.78 17.34
C LYS A 53 -7.36 -14.72 18.83
N VAL A 54 -6.87 -13.69 19.54
CA VAL A 54 -7.12 -13.50 20.97
C VAL A 54 -8.58 -13.12 21.20
N LEU A 55 -9.10 -12.18 20.41
CA LEU A 55 -10.52 -11.80 20.42
C LEU A 55 -11.41 -12.98 20.04
N SER A 56 -11.08 -13.68 18.95
CA SER A 56 -11.83 -14.84 18.46
C SER A 56 -11.95 -15.94 19.52
N ALA A 57 -10.85 -16.25 20.23
CA ALA A 57 -10.87 -17.19 21.34
C ALA A 57 -11.74 -16.73 22.52
N MET A 58 -11.70 -15.42 22.84
CA MET A 58 -12.51 -14.82 23.93
C MET A 58 -14.02 -14.94 23.66
N VAL A 59 -14.44 -14.83 22.39
CA VAL A 59 -15.85 -14.87 21.98
C VAL A 59 -16.28 -16.21 21.38
N ASP A 60 -15.50 -17.28 21.60
CA ASP A 60 -15.75 -18.63 21.06
C ASP A 60 -16.03 -18.63 19.54
N GLY A 61 -15.17 -17.95 18.77
CA GLY A 61 -15.39 -17.79 17.33
C GLY A 61 -16.66 -17.00 16.97
N GLY A 62 -17.13 -16.16 17.87
CA GLY A 62 -18.35 -15.36 17.72
C GLY A 62 -19.61 -16.00 18.30
N ARG A 63 -19.59 -17.28 18.70
CA ARG A 63 -20.78 -18.01 19.17
C ARG A 63 -21.31 -17.53 20.51
N SER A 64 -20.49 -16.86 21.31
CA SER A 64 -20.89 -16.32 22.61
C SER A 64 -21.44 -14.89 22.56
N VAL A 65 -21.59 -14.31 21.37
CA VAL A 65 -22.10 -12.94 21.15
C VAL A 65 -23.28 -13.03 20.19
N ASP A 66 -24.48 -12.80 20.71
CA ASP A 66 -25.73 -12.88 19.95
C ASP A 66 -26.10 -11.53 19.34
N GLY A 67 -26.58 -11.52 18.10
CA GLY A 67 -27.06 -10.33 17.39
C GLY A 67 -26.81 -10.38 15.89
N PHE A 68 -27.60 -9.62 15.15
CA PHE A 68 -27.66 -9.65 13.69
C PHE A 68 -27.06 -8.41 13.02
N ILE A 69 -26.64 -7.44 13.83
CA ILE A 69 -26.01 -6.21 13.36
C ILE A 69 -24.78 -5.91 14.22
N GLY A 70 -23.73 -5.43 13.59
CA GLY A 70 -22.52 -5.12 14.33
C GLY A 70 -21.45 -4.44 13.52
N VAL A 71 -20.45 -3.92 14.24
CA VAL A 71 -19.22 -3.34 13.65
C VAL A 71 -18.00 -3.96 14.31
N GLY A 72 -16.95 -4.10 13.56
CA GLY A 72 -15.69 -4.66 14.01
C GLY A 72 -14.48 -3.88 13.53
N HIS A 73 -13.39 -4.00 14.28
CA HIS A 73 -12.19 -3.23 14.03
C HIS A 73 -10.91 -4.02 14.36
N THR A 74 -9.89 -3.88 13.53
CA THR A 74 -8.49 -4.22 13.83
C THR A 74 -7.68 -2.95 13.88
N ARG A 75 -6.95 -2.74 14.99
CA ARG A 75 -6.27 -1.47 15.27
C ARG A 75 -4.78 -1.54 14.97
N TRP A 76 -4.29 -0.51 14.34
CA TRP A 76 -2.92 -0.04 14.33
C TRP A 76 -2.85 1.22 15.20
N ALA A 77 -2.11 1.17 16.29
CA ALA A 77 -2.10 2.23 17.28
C ALA A 77 -1.40 3.51 16.75
N THR A 78 -2.13 4.62 16.74
CA THR A 78 -1.61 5.97 16.47
C THR A 78 -1.61 6.81 17.75
N HIS A 79 -2.75 6.89 18.47
CA HIS A 79 -2.92 7.59 19.73
C HIS A 79 -3.24 6.60 20.86
N GLY A 80 -2.46 6.66 21.93
CA GLY A 80 -2.57 5.74 23.08
C GLY A 80 -1.97 4.35 22.79
N GLU A 81 -1.29 3.78 23.76
CA GLU A 81 -0.63 2.47 23.65
C GLU A 81 -1.63 1.33 23.37
N PRO A 82 -1.20 0.23 22.73
CA PRO A 82 -2.04 -0.96 22.53
C PRO A 82 -2.41 -1.61 23.86
N ASN A 83 -3.65 -1.42 24.30
CA ASN A 83 -4.24 -2.04 25.47
C ASN A 83 -5.75 -2.26 25.27
N TYR A 84 -6.43 -2.86 26.23
CA TYR A 84 -7.88 -3.10 26.19
C TYR A 84 -8.67 -1.79 26.11
N ILE A 85 -8.30 -0.78 26.88
CA ILE A 85 -9.05 0.49 27.00
C ILE A 85 -8.99 1.26 25.68
N ASN A 86 -7.80 1.36 25.08
CA ASN A 86 -7.55 2.07 23.84
C ASN A 86 -7.95 1.30 22.57
N SER A 87 -8.44 0.05 22.71
CA SER A 87 -8.94 -0.74 21.57
C SER A 87 -10.32 -0.25 21.14
N HIS A 88 -10.62 -0.34 19.85
CA HIS A 88 -11.98 -0.12 19.32
C HIS A 88 -12.84 -1.39 19.46
N PRO A 89 -14.17 -1.26 19.49
CA PRO A 89 -15.00 -0.04 19.45
C PRO A 89 -14.91 0.79 20.73
N HIS A 90 -15.08 2.12 20.59
CA HIS A 90 -15.29 3.03 21.72
C HIS A 90 -16.79 3.24 21.96
N THR A 91 -17.16 3.51 23.21
CA THR A 91 -18.55 3.74 23.60
C THR A 91 -18.71 5.12 24.22
N GLY A 92 -19.91 5.68 24.14
CA GLY A 92 -20.28 6.81 24.95
C GLY A 92 -20.43 6.42 26.43
N GLU A 93 -20.44 7.40 27.34
CA GLU A 93 -20.47 7.21 28.78
C GLU A 93 -21.74 6.45 29.25
N HIS A 94 -22.88 6.65 28.56
CA HIS A 94 -24.15 6.02 28.88
C HIS A 94 -24.39 4.70 28.13
N GLY A 95 -23.43 4.28 27.28
CA GLY A 95 -23.49 3.03 26.54
C GLY A 95 -24.56 3.01 25.42
N LYS A 96 -25.05 4.18 24.97
CA LYS A 96 -26.01 4.27 23.87
C LYS A 96 -25.34 4.13 22.51
N ILE A 97 -24.11 4.59 22.40
CA ILE A 97 -23.34 4.60 21.16
C ILE A 97 -22.13 3.68 21.28
N ALA A 98 -21.87 2.89 20.24
CA ALA A 98 -20.56 2.27 20.02
C ALA A 98 -20.09 2.60 18.61
N LEU A 99 -18.81 2.95 18.48
CA LEU A 99 -18.26 3.26 17.17
C LEU A 99 -16.84 2.72 16.96
N VAL A 100 -16.53 2.47 15.70
CA VAL A 100 -15.20 2.16 15.19
C VAL A 100 -14.73 3.30 14.27
N HIS A 101 -13.43 3.56 14.24
CA HIS A 101 -12.85 4.67 13.51
C HIS A 101 -11.50 4.28 12.88
N ASN A 102 -11.33 4.62 11.62
CA ASN A 102 -10.05 4.71 10.94
C ASN A 102 -9.77 6.18 10.61
N GLY A 103 -8.60 6.68 10.94
CA GLY A 103 -8.21 8.06 10.72
C GLY A 103 -7.59 8.70 11.95
N ILE A 104 -7.54 10.03 11.95
CA ILE A 104 -7.10 10.86 13.08
C ILE A 104 -8.04 12.05 13.18
N ILE A 105 -8.52 12.33 14.39
CA ILE A 105 -9.28 13.55 14.72
C ILE A 105 -8.31 14.58 15.26
N GLU A 106 -7.94 15.53 14.45
CA GLU A 106 -6.87 16.49 14.74
C GLU A 106 -7.22 17.44 15.90
N ASN A 107 -8.48 17.87 15.96
CA ASN A 107 -8.95 18.77 17.01
C ASN A 107 -9.53 18.04 18.25
N TYR A 108 -9.15 16.77 18.49
CA TYR A 108 -9.69 15.96 19.58
C TYR A 108 -9.50 16.59 20.98
N VAL A 109 -8.42 17.31 21.20
CA VAL A 109 -8.13 17.98 22.49
C VAL A 109 -9.18 19.05 22.79
N GLU A 110 -9.51 19.89 21.81
CA GLU A 110 -10.53 20.93 21.96
C GLU A 110 -11.91 20.34 22.27
N ILE A 111 -12.27 19.26 21.55
CA ILE A 111 -13.56 18.58 21.76
C ILE A 111 -13.58 17.89 23.13
N LYS A 112 -12.48 17.29 23.56
CA LYS A 112 -12.34 16.69 24.90
C LYS A 112 -12.54 17.72 25.99
N ASP A 113 -11.92 18.89 25.90
CA ASP A 113 -12.08 19.99 26.87
C ASP A 113 -13.52 20.50 26.90
N PHE A 114 -14.15 20.64 25.72
CA PHE A 114 -15.56 21.01 25.62
C PHE A 114 -16.48 20.03 26.36
N LEU A 115 -16.30 18.72 26.17
CA LEU A 115 -17.14 17.67 26.78
C LEU A 115 -16.83 17.53 28.28
N THR A 116 -15.57 17.60 28.68
CA THR A 116 -15.15 17.56 30.09
C THR A 116 -15.77 18.71 30.88
N SER A 117 -15.82 19.93 30.29
CA SER A 117 -16.50 21.08 30.92
C SER A 117 -18.00 20.88 31.13
N ARG A 118 -18.59 19.87 30.51
CA ARG A 118 -20.01 19.46 30.65
C ARG A 118 -20.22 18.23 31.49
N GLY A 119 -19.15 17.73 32.14
CA GLY A 119 -19.20 16.61 33.04
C GLY A 119 -19.02 15.23 32.38
N VAL A 120 -18.64 15.16 31.11
CA VAL A 120 -18.36 13.88 30.41
C VAL A 120 -16.99 13.36 30.85
N HIS A 121 -16.90 12.07 31.19
CA HIS A 121 -15.66 11.43 31.60
C HIS A 121 -15.09 10.58 30.47
N PHE A 122 -13.77 10.61 30.33
CA PHE A 122 -13.02 9.88 29.34
C PHE A 122 -12.22 8.74 30.00
N CYS A 123 -12.21 7.58 29.34
CA CYS A 123 -11.51 6.39 29.84
C CYS A 123 -10.23 6.10 29.07
N SER A 124 -10.16 6.48 27.77
CA SER A 124 -9.04 6.16 26.90
C SER A 124 -8.18 7.37 26.56
N ASP A 125 -7.00 7.07 26.00
CA ASP A 125 -6.06 8.09 25.48
C ASP A 125 -6.25 8.31 23.96
N THR A 126 -7.32 7.76 23.37
CA THR A 126 -7.54 7.83 21.93
C THR A 126 -8.31 9.09 21.53
N ASP A 127 -8.02 9.58 20.33
CA ASP A 127 -8.79 10.62 19.65
C ASP A 127 -10.22 10.13 19.32
N THR A 128 -10.41 8.83 19.13
CA THR A 128 -11.69 8.22 18.74
C THR A 128 -12.75 8.26 19.83
N GLU A 129 -12.38 8.09 21.09
CA GLU A 129 -13.37 8.17 22.20
C GLU A 129 -14.10 9.52 22.20
N VAL A 130 -13.41 10.58 21.78
CA VAL A 130 -13.98 11.93 21.69
C VAL A 130 -15.18 11.96 20.76
N VAL A 131 -15.12 11.23 19.64
CA VAL A 131 -16.24 11.12 18.67
C VAL A 131 -17.41 10.36 19.28
N ALA A 132 -17.15 9.25 19.98
CA ALA A 132 -18.21 8.47 20.64
C ALA A 132 -18.96 9.30 21.69
N GLN A 133 -18.20 10.02 22.53
CA GLN A 133 -18.75 10.87 23.57
C GLN A 133 -19.52 12.08 22.99
N LEU A 134 -18.98 12.70 21.94
CA LEU A 134 -19.63 13.86 21.29
C LEU A 134 -20.95 13.45 20.61
N LEU A 135 -20.96 12.29 19.96
CA LEU A 135 -22.14 11.76 19.32
C LEU A 135 -23.22 11.40 20.35
N GLU A 136 -22.85 10.71 21.42
CA GLU A 136 -23.80 10.37 22.49
C GLU A 136 -24.35 11.65 23.15
N TYR A 137 -23.50 12.66 23.40
CA TYR A 137 -23.93 13.95 23.93
C TYR A 137 -24.99 14.62 23.06
N TYR A 138 -24.80 14.69 21.73
CA TYR A 138 -25.81 15.28 20.85
C TYR A 138 -27.05 14.43 20.71
N TYR A 139 -26.89 13.10 20.67
CA TYR A 139 -28.01 12.17 20.57
C TYR A 139 -28.94 12.21 21.79
N LEU A 140 -28.40 12.25 22.99
CA LEU A 140 -29.18 12.34 24.22
C LEU A 140 -29.99 13.65 24.32
N ILE A 141 -29.53 14.72 23.67
CA ILE A 141 -30.26 16.00 23.61
C ILE A 141 -31.37 15.98 22.54
N SER A 142 -31.10 15.40 21.37
CA SER A 142 -31.98 15.51 20.20
C SER A 142 -32.95 14.33 20.04
N GLY A 143 -32.54 13.14 20.45
CA GLY A 143 -33.21 11.89 20.11
C GLY A 143 -33.11 11.48 18.63
N ASP A 144 -32.38 12.26 17.81
CA ASP A 144 -32.16 12.06 16.38
C ASP A 144 -30.70 11.65 16.14
N LEU A 145 -30.48 10.37 15.78
CA LEU A 145 -29.14 9.84 15.56
C LEU A 145 -28.48 10.44 14.31
N LEU A 146 -29.19 10.44 13.16
CA LEU A 146 -28.64 10.93 11.90
C LEU A 146 -28.30 12.43 11.98
N GLY A 147 -29.19 13.25 12.52
CA GLY A 147 -28.93 14.66 12.75
C GLY A 147 -27.78 14.91 13.75
N SER A 148 -27.59 13.99 14.71
CA SER A 148 -26.47 14.07 15.66
C SER A 148 -25.16 13.70 14.99
N VAL A 149 -25.14 12.73 14.05
CA VAL A 149 -23.96 12.41 13.24
C VAL A 149 -23.53 13.64 12.45
N TYR A 150 -24.41 14.31 11.72
CA TYR A 150 -24.05 15.54 10.98
C TYR A 150 -23.46 16.63 11.89
N LYS A 151 -24.01 16.85 13.09
CA LYS A 151 -23.44 17.82 14.06
C LYS A 151 -22.04 17.43 14.53
N VAL A 152 -21.75 16.12 14.61
CA VAL A 152 -20.40 15.63 14.92
C VAL A 152 -19.48 15.90 13.74
N LEU A 153 -19.90 15.54 12.51
CA LEU A 153 -19.09 15.71 11.29
C LEU A 153 -18.76 17.18 11.01
N ASP A 154 -19.67 18.10 11.31
CA ASP A 154 -19.43 19.54 11.20
C ASP A 154 -18.39 20.08 12.20
N ARG A 155 -18.10 19.30 13.24
CA ARG A 155 -17.24 19.76 14.33
C ARG A 155 -15.87 19.10 14.37
N ILE A 156 -15.77 17.87 13.89
CA ILE A 156 -14.51 17.14 13.87
C ILE A 156 -13.65 17.58 12.68
N GLU A 157 -12.34 17.71 12.91
CA GLU A 157 -11.34 18.00 11.89
C GLU A 157 -10.43 16.79 11.69
N GLY A 158 -9.95 16.58 10.44
CA GLY A 158 -9.08 15.48 10.08
C GLY A 158 -9.77 14.40 9.24
N ALA A 159 -9.09 13.25 9.09
CA ALA A 159 -9.54 12.12 8.29
C ALA A 159 -10.33 11.12 9.13
N TYR A 160 -11.45 10.61 8.61
CA TYR A 160 -12.24 9.59 9.30
C TYR A 160 -12.98 8.64 8.35
N ALA A 161 -13.05 7.36 8.76
CA ALA A 161 -14.05 6.41 8.35
C ALA A 161 -14.68 5.83 9.62
N LEU A 162 -15.99 6.00 9.77
CA LEU A 162 -16.75 5.66 10.97
C LEU A 162 -17.75 4.55 10.69
N GLY A 163 -17.88 3.59 11.63
CA GLY A 163 -19.00 2.66 11.73
C GLY A 163 -19.65 2.80 13.10
N ILE A 164 -20.93 3.14 13.16
CA ILE A 164 -21.65 3.62 14.35
C ILE A 164 -22.85 2.74 14.63
N LEU A 165 -22.95 2.21 15.85
CA LEU A 165 -24.13 1.54 16.37
C LEU A 165 -24.81 2.39 17.45
N CYS A 166 -26.14 2.37 17.46
CA CYS A 166 -26.96 2.98 18.52
C CYS A 166 -27.85 1.91 19.17
N ALA A 167 -27.78 1.81 20.51
CA ALA A 167 -28.54 0.82 21.27
C ALA A 167 -30.06 0.93 21.07
N ASP A 168 -30.56 2.12 20.76
CA ASP A 168 -31.98 2.40 20.55
C ASP A 168 -32.44 2.15 19.09
N MET A 169 -31.53 1.75 18.18
CA MET A 169 -31.79 1.46 16.77
C MET A 169 -31.28 0.06 16.40
N PRO A 170 -31.97 -1.02 16.78
CA PRO A 170 -31.45 -2.39 16.72
C PRO A 170 -31.26 -2.93 15.29
N ASP A 171 -31.89 -2.32 14.30
CA ASP A 171 -31.87 -2.79 12.90
C ASP A 171 -30.97 -1.94 11.98
N THR A 172 -30.25 -0.97 12.55
CA THR A 172 -29.54 0.04 11.75
C THR A 172 -28.16 0.31 12.32
N PHE A 173 -27.18 0.47 11.44
CA PHE A 173 -25.93 1.16 11.75
C PHE A 173 -25.67 2.31 10.78
N ILE A 174 -24.87 3.29 11.18
CA ILE A 174 -24.50 4.43 10.34
C ILE A 174 -23.02 4.35 10.00
N ALA A 175 -22.70 4.69 8.75
CA ALA A 175 -21.33 4.89 8.29
C ALA A 175 -21.12 6.32 7.83
N ALA A 176 -19.91 6.88 8.05
CA ALA A 176 -19.53 8.18 7.54
C ALA A 176 -18.06 8.16 7.12
N ARG A 177 -17.70 9.00 6.13
CA ARG A 177 -16.35 8.99 5.59
C ARG A 177 -15.87 10.39 5.20
N LYS A 178 -14.57 10.66 5.47
CA LYS A 178 -13.77 11.75 4.88
C LYS A 178 -12.30 11.34 4.87
N ASP A 179 -11.65 11.41 3.70
CA ASP A 179 -10.21 11.14 3.48
C ASP A 179 -9.69 9.74 3.92
N ALA A 180 -10.53 8.89 4.51
CA ALA A 180 -10.21 7.51 4.87
C ALA A 180 -11.05 6.51 4.06
N PRO A 181 -10.51 5.37 3.59
CA PRO A 181 -11.24 4.45 2.72
C PRO A 181 -12.40 3.77 3.45
N LEU A 182 -13.58 3.82 2.83
CA LEU A 182 -14.77 3.08 3.24
C LEU A 182 -15.65 2.77 2.02
N LEU A 183 -16.13 1.54 1.95
CA LEU A 183 -17.01 1.06 0.90
C LEU A 183 -18.28 0.41 1.49
N LEU A 184 -19.31 0.38 0.68
CA LEU A 184 -20.59 -0.28 0.93
C LEU A 184 -20.62 -1.59 0.15
N GLY A 185 -21.14 -2.66 0.75
CA GLY A 185 -21.32 -3.96 0.11
C GLY A 185 -22.80 -4.36 0.13
N TYR A 186 -23.32 -4.80 -1.02
CA TYR A 186 -24.72 -5.13 -1.23
C TYR A 186 -24.87 -6.64 -1.37
N GLY A 187 -25.55 -7.30 -0.42
CA GLY A 187 -25.78 -8.75 -0.43
C GLY A 187 -27.30 -9.08 -0.41
N GLU A 188 -27.63 -10.37 -0.57
CA GLU A 188 -29.01 -10.81 -0.46
C GLU A 188 -29.45 -10.92 1.01
N GLY A 189 -30.31 -9.99 1.47
CA GLY A 189 -30.76 -9.93 2.86
C GLY A 189 -29.67 -9.62 3.86
N CYS A 190 -28.60 -8.98 3.41
CA CYS A 190 -27.53 -8.47 4.25
C CYS A 190 -26.73 -7.38 3.52
N ASN A 191 -26.26 -6.41 4.30
CA ASN A 191 -25.43 -5.32 3.78
C ASN A 191 -24.21 -5.09 4.67
N PHE A 192 -23.18 -4.48 4.09
CA PHE A 192 -21.86 -4.35 4.70
C PHE A 192 -21.30 -2.93 4.56
N ILE A 193 -20.41 -2.59 5.49
CA ILE A 193 -19.34 -1.63 5.24
C ILE A 193 -17.99 -2.30 5.42
N ALA A 194 -17.00 -1.85 4.69
CA ALA A 194 -15.63 -2.30 4.87
C ALA A 194 -14.62 -1.21 4.47
N SER A 195 -13.48 -1.21 5.13
CA SER A 195 -12.35 -0.36 4.72
C SER A 195 -11.57 -0.94 3.54
N ASP A 196 -11.85 -2.20 3.16
CA ASP A 196 -11.27 -2.89 2.01
C ASP A 196 -12.21 -4.02 1.57
N VAL A 197 -12.33 -4.20 0.25
CA VAL A 197 -13.22 -5.22 -0.33
C VAL A 197 -12.86 -6.65 0.07
N THR A 198 -11.59 -6.92 0.37
CA THR A 198 -11.12 -8.25 0.81
C THR A 198 -11.88 -8.76 2.04
N ALA A 199 -12.36 -7.86 2.88
CA ALA A 199 -13.12 -8.20 4.10
C ALA A 199 -14.48 -8.87 3.80
N ILE A 200 -15.14 -8.46 2.71
CA ILE A 200 -16.53 -8.82 2.43
C ILE A 200 -16.72 -9.64 1.15
N ILE A 201 -15.65 -9.86 0.37
CA ILE A 201 -15.71 -10.49 -0.95
C ILE A 201 -16.28 -11.92 -0.96
N LYS A 202 -16.26 -12.62 0.16
CA LYS A 202 -16.93 -13.91 0.32
C LYS A 202 -18.45 -13.80 0.33
N HIS A 203 -18.98 -12.66 0.77
CA HIS A 203 -20.40 -12.45 1.01
C HIS A 203 -21.03 -11.67 -0.13
N THR A 204 -20.33 -10.69 -0.69
CA THR A 204 -20.79 -9.94 -1.86
C THR A 204 -19.62 -9.43 -2.68
N ARG A 205 -19.83 -9.31 -3.99
CA ARG A 205 -18.93 -8.68 -4.96
C ARG A 205 -19.49 -7.36 -5.49
N ASP A 206 -20.74 -7.04 -5.15
CA ASP A 206 -21.39 -5.80 -5.55
C ASP A 206 -21.13 -4.75 -4.48
N ILE A 207 -20.40 -3.72 -4.87
CA ILE A 207 -19.90 -2.69 -3.96
C ILE A 207 -20.16 -1.29 -4.53
N SER A 208 -20.13 -0.30 -3.65
CA SER A 208 -19.92 1.10 -4.04
C SER A 208 -18.97 1.78 -3.06
N TYR A 209 -18.20 2.75 -3.57
CA TYR A 209 -17.32 3.56 -2.73
C TYR A 209 -18.07 4.77 -2.19
N MET A 210 -17.87 5.07 -0.93
CA MET A 210 -18.35 6.33 -0.35
C MET A 210 -17.42 7.47 -0.76
N ASP A 211 -18.00 8.66 -0.98
CA ASP A 211 -17.25 9.89 -1.22
C ASP A 211 -17.11 10.71 0.08
N ASP A 212 -16.22 11.71 0.08
CA ASP A 212 -15.97 12.53 1.27
C ASP A 212 -17.21 13.31 1.69
N GLY A 213 -17.53 13.26 2.98
CA GLY A 213 -18.69 13.89 3.57
C GLY A 213 -19.99 13.09 3.46
N GLU A 214 -19.99 11.94 2.78
CA GLU A 214 -21.17 11.08 2.72
C GLU A 214 -21.43 10.34 4.04
N VAL A 215 -22.72 10.14 4.30
CA VAL A 215 -23.24 9.36 5.42
C VAL A 215 -24.16 8.27 4.86
N ALA A 216 -23.93 7.02 5.25
CA ALA A 216 -24.77 5.89 4.87
C ALA A 216 -25.55 5.34 6.08
N VAL A 217 -26.85 5.12 5.91
CA VAL A 217 -27.71 4.39 6.85
C VAL A 217 -27.90 2.99 6.29
N VAL A 218 -27.45 1.99 7.04
CA VAL A 218 -27.37 0.61 6.59
C VAL A 218 -28.27 -0.28 7.43
N THR A 219 -29.16 -1.00 6.76
CA THR A 219 -30.00 -2.06 7.32
C THR A 219 -29.74 -3.38 6.60
N ALA A 220 -30.37 -4.46 7.01
CA ALA A 220 -30.28 -5.76 6.32
C ALA A 220 -30.82 -5.71 4.87
N ASP A 221 -31.81 -4.88 4.62
CA ASP A 221 -32.57 -4.85 3.36
C ASP A 221 -32.21 -3.66 2.46
N GLU A 222 -31.64 -2.58 3.01
CA GLU A 222 -31.40 -1.33 2.28
C GLU A 222 -30.14 -0.59 2.77
N ILE A 223 -29.50 0.11 1.84
CA ILE A 223 -28.46 1.12 2.12
C ILE A 223 -28.95 2.46 1.53
N GLN A 224 -29.12 3.45 2.39
CA GLN A 224 -29.44 4.83 1.98
C GLN A 224 -28.20 5.70 2.18
N VAL A 225 -27.76 6.39 1.14
CA VAL A 225 -26.60 7.29 1.19
C VAL A 225 -27.05 8.73 1.07
N PHE A 226 -26.45 9.60 1.86
CA PHE A 226 -26.72 11.03 1.89
C PHE A 226 -25.40 11.81 1.75
N ASP A 227 -25.45 12.95 1.08
CA ASP A 227 -24.32 13.88 0.96
C ASP A 227 -24.07 14.68 2.27
N ALA A 228 -23.05 15.53 2.26
CA ALA A 228 -22.72 16.41 3.38
C ALA A 228 -23.85 17.39 3.79
N LEU A 229 -24.83 17.61 2.93
CA LEU A 229 -26.01 18.45 3.19
C LEU A 229 -27.25 17.64 3.60
N GLY A 230 -27.11 16.31 3.73
CA GLY A 230 -28.20 15.40 4.08
C GLY A 230 -29.17 15.11 2.91
N GLN A 231 -28.75 15.37 1.66
CA GLN A 231 -29.54 15.03 0.50
C GLN A 231 -29.26 13.59 0.06
N PRO A 232 -30.28 12.81 -0.35
CA PRO A 232 -30.08 11.45 -0.84
C PRO A 232 -29.18 11.41 -2.08
N VAL A 233 -28.27 10.44 -2.13
CA VAL A 233 -27.35 10.20 -3.24
C VAL A 233 -27.54 8.78 -3.78
N GLU A 234 -27.69 8.64 -5.09
CA GLU A 234 -27.64 7.34 -5.76
C GLU A 234 -26.19 6.96 -6.04
N LYS A 235 -25.77 5.78 -5.58
CA LYS A 235 -24.39 5.28 -5.79
C LYS A 235 -24.31 4.38 -7.02
N GLN A 236 -23.25 4.53 -7.78
CA GLN A 236 -22.90 3.57 -8.82
C GLN A 236 -22.37 2.28 -8.21
N HIS A 237 -22.94 1.16 -8.61
CA HIS A 237 -22.46 -0.15 -8.19
C HIS A 237 -21.32 -0.61 -9.09
N SER A 238 -20.31 -1.19 -8.48
CA SER A 238 -19.19 -1.82 -9.15
C SER A 238 -19.16 -3.31 -8.78
N HIS A 239 -18.91 -4.17 -9.76
CA HIS A 239 -18.73 -5.60 -9.51
C HIS A 239 -17.25 -5.95 -9.43
N VAL A 240 -16.87 -6.75 -8.45
CA VAL A 240 -15.48 -7.18 -8.21
C VAL A 240 -15.26 -8.54 -8.87
N ASP A 241 -14.51 -8.56 -9.98
CA ASP A 241 -14.33 -9.76 -10.83
C ASP A 241 -13.21 -10.70 -10.38
N TRP A 242 -12.29 -10.27 -9.50
CA TRP A 242 -11.17 -11.13 -9.11
C TRP A 242 -11.59 -12.24 -8.12
N ASP A 243 -10.91 -13.39 -8.21
CA ASP A 243 -11.22 -14.59 -7.43
C ASP A 243 -10.79 -14.43 -5.97
N VAL A 244 -11.63 -14.91 -5.05
CA VAL A 244 -11.32 -15.00 -3.59
C VAL A 244 -10.04 -15.79 -3.35
N SER A 245 -9.78 -16.84 -4.14
CA SER A 245 -8.56 -17.65 -4.05
C SER A 245 -7.27 -16.83 -4.30
N ALA A 246 -7.35 -15.73 -5.03
CA ALA A 246 -6.21 -14.83 -5.25
C ALA A 246 -5.73 -14.18 -3.94
N ALA A 247 -6.62 -13.97 -2.97
CA ALA A 247 -6.32 -13.46 -1.64
C ALA A 247 -5.97 -14.56 -0.62
N GLU A 248 -5.76 -15.82 -1.06
CA GLU A 248 -5.34 -16.94 -0.23
C GLU A 248 -3.87 -17.33 -0.51
N LYS A 249 -3.23 -18.03 0.43
CA LYS A 249 -1.81 -18.43 0.28
C LYS A 249 -1.57 -19.45 -0.83
N GLY A 250 -2.58 -20.18 -1.29
CA GLY A 250 -2.49 -21.12 -2.41
C GLY A 250 -1.41 -22.20 -2.23
N GLY A 251 -1.19 -22.70 -1.00
CA GLY A 251 -0.18 -23.70 -0.67
C GLY A 251 1.21 -23.15 -0.33
N TYR A 252 1.45 -21.85 -0.47
CA TYR A 252 2.68 -21.22 -0.04
C TYR A 252 2.74 -20.98 1.48
N ALA A 253 3.92 -21.02 2.07
CA ALA A 253 4.09 -20.77 3.49
C ALA A 253 3.75 -19.32 3.88
N HIS A 254 4.10 -18.36 3.01
CA HIS A 254 3.90 -16.92 3.23
C HIS A 254 3.30 -16.26 1.98
N PHE A 255 2.51 -15.20 2.19
CA PHE A 255 1.99 -14.37 1.09
C PHE A 255 3.12 -13.72 0.30
N MET A 256 4.13 -13.16 0.98
CA MET A 256 5.26 -12.54 0.29
C MET A 256 5.95 -13.50 -0.69
N PHE A 257 6.16 -14.76 -0.31
CA PHE A 257 6.77 -15.73 -1.21
C PHE A 257 5.86 -16.07 -2.40
N LYS A 258 4.55 -16.25 -2.17
CA LYS A 258 3.57 -16.39 -3.24
C LYS A 258 3.64 -15.21 -4.21
N GLU A 259 3.63 -13.99 -3.69
CA GLU A 259 3.62 -12.75 -4.47
C GLU A 259 4.94 -12.53 -5.25
N ILE A 260 6.08 -12.99 -4.70
CA ILE A 260 7.34 -13.04 -5.46
C ILE A 260 7.22 -14.03 -6.63
N MET A 261 6.64 -15.21 -6.40
CA MET A 261 6.47 -16.23 -7.44
C MET A 261 5.41 -15.84 -8.50
N GLU A 262 4.47 -14.97 -8.16
CA GLU A 262 3.43 -14.46 -9.07
C GLU A 262 3.91 -13.33 -10.00
N GLN A 263 5.11 -12.80 -9.82
CA GLN A 263 5.60 -11.64 -10.59
C GLN A 263 5.55 -11.85 -12.11
N PRO A 264 5.96 -13.01 -12.68
CA PRO A 264 5.89 -13.21 -14.13
C PRO A 264 4.46 -13.05 -14.67
N GLU A 265 3.49 -13.67 -13.98
CA GLU A 265 2.09 -13.61 -14.39
C GLU A 265 1.47 -12.21 -14.17
N ALA A 266 1.82 -11.54 -13.08
CA ALA A 266 1.39 -10.16 -12.81
C ALA A 266 1.91 -9.19 -13.89
N VAL A 267 3.18 -9.33 -14.26
CA VAL A 267 3.79 -8.53 -15.35
C VAL A 267 3.15 -8.87 -16.70
N ARG A 268 2.86 -10.14 -16.98
CA ARG A 268 2.15 -10.54 -18.22
C ARG A 268 0.78 -9.89 -18.31
N LYS A 269 0.01 -9.86 -17.21
CA LYS A 269 -1.29 -9.18 -17.14
C LYS A 269 -1.19 -7.65 -17.29
N THR A 270 -0.10 -7.05 -16.83
CA THR A 270 0.17 -5.62 -17.00
C THR A 270 0.47 -5.28 -18.46
N ILE A 271 1.26 -6.10 -19.14
CA ILE A 271 1.77 -5.85 -20.51
C ILE A 271 0.73 -6.21 -21.58
N SER A 272 0.10 -7.40 -21.47
CA SER A 272 -0.69 -7.99 -22.57
C SER A 272 -1.84 -7.13 -23.08
N PRO A 273 -2.61 -6.40 -22.26
CA PRO A 273 -3.68 -5.54 -22.77
C PRO A 273 -3.18 -4.34 -23.58
N ARG A 274 -1.92 -3.95 -23.36
CA ARG A 274 -1.33 -2.69 -23.85
C ARG A 274 -0.33 -2.86 -24.99
N ILE A 275 0.00 -4.08 -25.38
CA ILE A 275 0.85 -4.35 -26.55
C ILE A 275 0.04 -5.08 -27.61
N LYS A 276 -0.37 -4.33 -28.64
CA LYS A 276 -1.12 -4.84 -29.79
C LYS A 276 -0.27 -4.71 -31.04
N ASN A 277 -0.08 -5.79 -31.80
CA ASN A 277 0.72 -5.77 -33.05
C ASN A 277 2.14 -5.19 -32.88
N LYS A 278 2.80 -5.47 -31.75
CA LYS A 278 4.12 -4.90 -31.37
C LYS A 278 4.09 -3.37 -31.18
N LEU A 279 2.95 -2.78 -30.90
CA LEU A 279 2.78 -1.37 -30.56
C LEU A 279 2.28 -1.26 -29.13
N ILE A 280 2.88 -0.36 -28.35
CA ILE A 280 2.36 0.03 -27.04
C ILE A 280 1.25 1.03 -27.27
N GLU A 281 0.06 0.74 -26.73
CA GLU A 281 -1.13 1.57 -26.81
C GLU A 281 -1.76 1.69 -25.42
N PHE A 282 -2.12 2.90 -25.04
CA PHE A 282 -2.84 3.20 -23.81
C PHE A 282 -4.19 3.83 -24.17
N GLU A 283 -5.21 2.99 -24.26
CA GLU A 283 -6.60 3.43 -24.52
C GLU A 283 -7.19 4.20 -23.33
N GLU A 284 -6.59 3.99 -22.14
CA GLU A 284 -7.01 4.60 -20.86
C GLU A 284 -6.57 6.07 -20.73
N LEU A 285 -5.61 6.53 -21.53
CA LEU A 285 -5.04 7.88 -21.40
C LEU A 285 -5.75 8.88 -22.31
N SER A 286 -6.02 10.05 -21.76
CA SER A 286 -6.61 11.20 -22.47
C SER A 286 -5.58 12.30 -22.81
N LEU A 287 -4.27 11.97 -22.80
CA LEU A 287 -3.18 12.88 -23.13
C LEU A 287 -3.20 13.26 -24.62
N SER A 288 -3.56 14.51 -24.93
CA SER A 288 -3.55 14.99 -26.31
C SER A 288 -2.12 15.17 -26.86
N ASP A 289 -1.97 15.10 -28.19
CA ASP A 289 -0.67 15.33 -28.83
C ASP A 289 -0.17 16.79 -28.59
N GLU A 290 -1.08 17.77 -28.46
CA GLU A 290 -0.75 19.16 -28.10
C GLU A 290 -0.18 19.25 -26.68
N TYR A 291 -0.81 18.56 -25.71
CA TYR A 291 -0.30 18.53 -24.33
C TYR A 291 1.08 17.86 -24.28
N ILE A 292 1.25 16.71 -24.95
CA ILE A 292 2.53 15.98 -25.02
C ILE A 292 3.63 16.88 -25.63
N ALA A 293 3.31 17.66 -26.66
CA ALA A 293 4.25 18.59 -27.28
C ALA A 293 4.64 19.76 -26.34
N SER A 294 3.70 20.24 -25.52
CA SER A 294 3.93 21.32 -24.56
C SER A 294 4.65 20.88 -23.28
N LEU A 295 4.71 19.57 -23.01
CA LEU A 295 5.29 19.02 -21.79
C LEU A 295 6.73 19.47 -21.58
N SER A 296 7.00 20.16 -20.47
CA SER A 296 8.31 20.70 -20.11
C SER A 296 9.11 19.73 -19.23
N LYS A 297 8.46 19.11 -18.25
CA LYS A 297 9.07 18.20 -17.28
C LYS A 297 8.06 17.20 -16.72
N ILE A 298 8.57 16.20 -16.04
CA ILE A 298 7.79 15.19 -15.32
C ILE A 298 8.21 15.21 -13.85
N PHE A 299 7.23 15.20 -12.94
CA PHE A 299 7.43 14.86 -11.54
C PHE A 299 6.90 13.46 -11.27
N ILE A 300 7.61 12.67 -10.47
CA ILE A 300 7.13 11.39 -9.95
C ILE A 300 7.03 11.53 -8.43
N ILE A 301 5.84 11.29 -7.90
CA ILE A 301 5.53 11.44 -6.48
C ILE A 301 5.07 10.08 -5.94
N ALA A 302 5.69 9.61 -4.86
CA ALA A 302 5.33 8.33 -4.25
C ALA A 302 5.92 8.18 -2.84
N CYS A 303 5.57 7.08 -2.16
CA CYS A 303 6.13 6.64 -0.89
C CYS A 303 6.74 5.24 -1.01
N GLY A 304 7.74 4.92 -0.17
CA GLY A 304 8.30 3.58 0.00
C GLY A 304 8.78 2.95 -1.31
N SER A 305 8.38 1.69 -1.56
CA SER A 305 8.75 0.96 -2.79
C SER A 305 8.32 1.66 -4.07
N SER A 306 7.15 2.32 -4.06
CA SER A 306 6.69 3.10 -5.22
C SER A 306 7.59 4.31 -5.50
N TYR A 307 8.17 4.93 -4.46
CA TYR A 307 9.19 5.97 -4.64
C TYR A 307 10.45 5.39 -5.32
N HIS A 308 10.86 4.17 -4.95
CA HIS A 308 11.99 3.50 -5.60
C HIS A 308 11.70 3.12 -7.06
N VAL A 309 10.43 2.81 -7.42
CA VAL A 309 10.01 2.73 -8.83
C VAL A 309 10.27 4.05 -9.54
N GLY A 310 9.88 5.17 -8.93
CA GLY A 310 10.16 6.51 -9.44
C GLY A 310 11.65 6.77 -9.64
N MET A 311 12.50 6.32 -8.70
CA MET A 311 13.95 6.49 -8.79
C MET A 311 14.57 5.74 -9.98
N VAL A 312 14.08 4.54 -10.31
CA VAL A 312 14.46 3.83 -11.54
C VAL A 312 13.87 4.54 -12.76
N GLY A 313 12.58 4.87 -12.69
CA GLY A 313 11.84 5.56 -13.77
C GLY A 313 12.49 6.87 -14.20
N ARG A 314 13.02 7.65 -13.26
CA ARG A 314 13.76 8.88 -13.56
C ARG A 314 14.86 8.65 -14.59
N TYR A 315 15.75 7.68 -14.33
CA TYR A 315 16.85 7.38 -15.25
C TYR A 315 16.36 6.94 -16.62
N ASN A 316 15.30 6.13 -16.66
CA ASN A 316 14.73 5.60 -17.89
C ASN A 316 14.00 6.70 -18.70
N LEU A 317 13.15 7.48 -18.05
CA LEU A 317 12.38 8.56 -18.70
C LEU A 317 13.30 9.69 -19.19
N GLU A 318 14.27 10.15 -18.38
CA GLU A 318 15.25 11.16 -18.82
C GLU A 318 16.04 10.70 -20.05
N ARG A 319 16.40 9.41 -20.08
CA ARG A 319 17.09 8.81 -21.23
C ARG A 319 16.20 8.78 -22.47
N LEU A 320 14.96 8.34 -22.33
CA LEU A 320 14.00 8.16 -23.43
C LEU A 320 13.50 9.50 -23.97
N LEU A 321 13.18 10.45 -23.11
CA LEU A 321 12.46 11.68 -23.45
C LEU A 321 13.37 12.90 -23.61
N ARG A 322 14.56 12.87 -23.01
CA ARG A 322 15.49 14.03 -22.95
C ARG A 322 14.84 15.26 -22.31
N LYS A 323 13.94 15.02 -21.35
CA LYS A 323 13.27 16.04 -20.52
C LYS A 323 13.65 15.82 -19.06
N PRO A 324 13.66 16.87 -18.21
CA PRO A 324 13.87 16.73 -16.77
C PRO A 324 12.81 15.84 -16.12
N VAL A 325 13.23 14.93 -15.26
CA VAL A 325 12.35 14.12 -14.43
C VAL A 325 12.80 14.24 -12.97
N GLU A 326 11.93 14.76 -12.14
CA GLU A 326 12.16 14.86 -10.70
C GLU A 326 11.39 13.79 -9.95
N VAL A 327 11.95 13.29 -8.85
CA VAL A 327 11.31 12.29 -8.00
C VAL A 327 11.34 12.79 -6.57
N MET A 328 10.17 12.90 -5.96
CA MET A 328 10.04 13.35 -4.58
C MET A 328 9.22 12.37 -3.73
N LEU A 329 9.58 12.28 -2.46
CA LEU A 329 8.70 11.67 -1.47
C LEU A 329 7.42 12.50 -1.34
N ALA A 330 6.28 11.83 -1.30
CA ALA A 330 4.99 12.52 -1.25
C ALA A 330 4.84 13.42 -0.01
N SER A 331 5.35 12.97 1.15
CA SER A 331 5.39 13.75 2.38
C SER A 331 6.17 15.05 2.25
N GLU A 332 7.23 15.08 1.44
CA GLU A 332 8.07 16.26 1.24
C GLU A 332 7.51 17.20 0.16
N PHE A 333 6.89 16.64 -0.89
CA PHE A 333 6.36 17.41 -2.01
C PHE A 333 5.37 18.49 -1.56
N ARG A 334 4.48 18.19 -0.62
CA ARG A 334 3.47 19.12 -0.10
C ARG A 334 4.07 20.40 0.49
N TYR A 335 5.27 20.32 1.06
CA TYR A 335 5.90 21.40 1.83
C TYR A 335 7.11 22.01 1.12
N ALA A 336 7.44 21.52 -0.07
CA ALA A 336 8.62 21.95 -0.82
C ALA A 336 8.37 23.15 -1.74
N ASP A 337 7.15 23.69 -1.79
CA ASP A 337 6.74 24.72 -2.77
C ASP A 337 7.17 24.30 -4.20
N PRO A 338 6.64 23.18 -4.72
CA PRO A 338 7.17 22.54 -5.92
C PRO A 338 6.96 23.39 -7.17
N LEU A 339 7.99 23.42 -8.02
CA LEU A 339 7.94 24.17 -9.27
C LEU A 339 7.15 23.39 -10.34
N VAL A 340 5.83 23.31 -10.22
CA VAL A 340 4.92 22.68 -11.18
C VAL A 340 3.95 23.69 -11.79
N ASP A 341 3.50 23.40 -12.99
CA ASP A 341 2.62 24.24 -13.82
C ASP A 341 1.79 23.38 -14.78
N GLU A 342 0.98 24.00 -15.64
CA GLU A 342 0.17 23.35 -16.67
C GLU A 342 0.99 22.58 -17.74
N HIS A 343 2.30 22.79 -17.83
CA HIS A 343 3.23 22.08 -18.71
C HIS A 343 3.99 20.94 -17.97
N THR A 344 3.60 20.67 -16.76
CA THR A 344 4.19 19.61 -15.91
C THR A 344 3.24 18.41 -15.83
N LEU A 345 3.74 17.21 -16.14
CA LEU A 345 3.04 15.96 -15.84
C LEU A 345 3.49 15.45 -14.49
N VAL A 346 2.56 15.29 -13.57
CA VAL A 346 2.82 14.67 -12.27
C VAL A 346 2.35 13.22 -12.31
N VAL A 347 3.28 12.29 -12.13
CA VAL A 347 3.01 10.85 -12.06
C VAL A 347 2.96 10.42 -10.60
N VAL A 348 1.78 10.03 -10.12
CA VAL A 348 1.59 9.53 -8.76
C VAL A 348 1.57 8.00 -8.78
N ILE A 349 2.45 7.37 -8.01
CA ILE A 349 2.55 5.91 -7.96
C ILE A 349 2.16 5.41 -6.57
N SER A 350 1.13 4.55 -6.51
CA SER A 350 0.68 3.94 -5.25
C SER A 350 0.09 2.56 -5.50
N GLN A 351 0.51 1.55 -4.72
CA GLN A 351 -0.08 0.21 -4.83
C GLN A 351 -1.54 0.22 -4.40
N SER A 352 -1.84 0.77 -3.23
CA SER A 352 -3.20 0.81 -2.66
C SER A 352 -4.08 1.89 -3.27
N GLY A 353 -3.48 2.98 -3.77
CA GLY A 353 -4.20 4.19 -4.14
C GLY A 353 -4.87 4.93 -2.97
N GLU A 354 -4.47 4.60 -1.74
CA GLU A 354 -5.04 5.15 -0.49
C GLU A 354 -3.96 5.73 0.44
N THR A 355 -2.74 5.93 -0.04
CA THR A 355 -1.66 6.53 0.76
C THR A 355 -1.94 8.03 0.95
N LEU A 356 -2.14 8.46 2.19
CA LEU A 356 -2.59 9.83 2.49
C LEU A 356 -1.60 10.89 1.96
N ASP A 357 -0.30 10.73 2.21
CA ASP A 357 0.70 11.66 1.68
C ASP A 357 0.64 11.78 0.15
N SER A 358 0.48 10.64 -0.55
CA SER A 358 0.39 10.65 -2.02
C SER A 358 -0.89 11.31 -2.52
N MET A 359 -2.00 11.16 -1.80
CA MET A 359 -3.27 11.84 -2.07
C MET A 359 -3.13 13.35 -1.90
N ALA A 360 -2.57 13.76 -0.79
CA ALA A 360 -2.38 15.17 -0.48
C ALA A 360 -1.42 15.85 -1.47
N ALA A 361 -0.32 15.16 -1.84
CA ALA A 361 0.60 15.64 -2.86
C ALA A 361 -0.06 15.72 -4.26
N LEU A 362 -0.95 14.79 -4.60
CA LEU A 362 -1.77 14.85 -5.82
C LEU A 362 -2.63 16.11 -5.85
N ARG A 363 -3.37 16.36 -4.76
CA ARG A 363 -4.25 17.54 -4.62
C ARG A 363 -3.45 18.84 -4.71
N GLU A 364 -2.28 18.91 -4.06
CA GLU A 364 -1.37 20.05 -4.14
C GLU A 364 -0.91 20.28 -5.58
N ALA A 365 -0.40 19.26 -6.26
CA ALA A 365 0.03 19.36 -7.66
C ALA A 365 -1.10 19.83 -8.58
N LYS A 366 -2.32 19.32 -8.36
CA LYS A 366 -3.52 19.69 -9.13
C LYS A 366 -3.93 21.14 -8.89
N SER A 367 -3.81 21.61 -7.65
CA SER A 367 -4.09 23.02 -7.29
C SER A 367 -3.13 24.01 -7.97
N LEU A 368 -1.90 23.57 -8.25
CA LEU A 368 -0.87 24.32 -8.98
C LEU A 368 -0.99 24.22 -10.50
N GLY A 369 -2.02 23.52 -11.02
CA GLY A 369 -2.34 23.41 -12.44
C GLY A 369 -1.69 22.23 -13.16
N ALA A 370 -0.94 21.37 -12.47
CA ALA A 370 -0.35 20.19 -13.08
C ALA A 370 -1.40 19.16 -13.51
N ARG A 371 -1.16 18.45 -14.59
CA ARG A 371 -1.94 17.28 -15.00
C ARG A 371 -1.46 16.04 -14.25
N ILE A 372 -2.39 15.26 -13.74
CA ILE A 372 -2.11 14.09 -12.91
C ILE A 372 -2.30 12.80 -13.69
N LEU A 373 -1.26 11.99 -13.77
CA LEU A 373 -1.30 10.59 -14.20
C LEU A 373 -1.03 9.71 -12.98
N SER A 374 -1.93 8.78 -12.66
CA SER A 374 -1.68 7.84 -11.57
C SER A 374 -1.46 6.40 -12.04
N ILE A 375 -0.51 5.73 -11.40
CA ILE A 375 -0.25 4.28 -11.55
C ILE A 375 -0.64 3.61 -10.24
N VAL A 376 -1.75 2.87 -10.25
CA VAL A 376 -2.31 2.23 -9.06
C VAL A 376 -2.68 0.77 -9.34
N ASN A 377 -2.84 -0.03 -8.28
CA ASN A 377 -3.28 -1.42 -8.43
C ASN A 377 -4.76 -1.61 -8.03
N VAL A 378 -5.25 -0.84 -7.06
CA VAL A 378 -6.61 -1.00 -6.54
C VAL A 378 -7.58 -0.17 -7.35
N VAL A 379 -8.52 -0.86 -8.01
CA VAL A 379 -9.57 -0.22 -8.82
C VAL A 379 -10.49 0.61 -7.93
N GLY A 380 -10.82 1.83 -8.39
CA GLY A 380 -11.72 2.74 -7.68
C GLY A 380 -11.16 3.36 -6.39
N SER A 381 -9.86 3.20 -6.14
CA SER A 381 -9.19 3.86 -5.00
C SER A 381 -9.27 5.38 -5.08
N SER A 382 -9.05 6.05 -3.96
CA SER A 382 -9.17 7.50 -3.86
C SER A 382 -8.24 8.25 -4.83
N ILE A 383 -6.98 7.84 -4.95
CA ILE A 383 -6.04 8.39 -5.94
C ILE A 383 -6.57 8.16 -7.37
N ALA A 384 -7.12 6.97 -7.65
CA ALA A 384 -7.68 6.66 -8.97
C ALA A 384 -8.82 7.60 -9.36
N ARG A 385 -9.70 7.92 -8.42
CA ARG A 385 -10.85 8.81 -8.67
C ARG A 385 -10.48 10.28 -8.87
N GLU A 386 -9.41 10.73 -8.24
CA GLU A 386 -8.99 12.13 -8.31
C GLU A 386 -8.01 12.44 -9.45
N SER A 387 -7.52 11.42 -10.15
CA SER A 387 -6.54 11.56 -11.24
C SER A 387 -7.20 11.98 -12.55
N ASP A 388 -6.46 12.72 -13.39
CA ASP A 388 -6.91 13.10 -14.74
C ASP A 388 -6.72 11.94 -15.73
N ASP A 389 -5.63 11.18 -15.59
CA ASP A 389 -5.30 9.98 -16.35
C ASP A 389 -4.93 8.84 -15.38
N LEU A 390 -5.25 7.61 -15.74
CA LEU A 390 -5.14 6.47 -14.83
C LEU A 390 -4.63 5.22 -15.53
N LEU A 391 -3.63 4.58 -14.93
CA LEU A 391 -3.10 3.28 -15.36
C LEU A 391 -3.17 2.27 -14.22
N TYR A 392 -3.96 1.22 -14.38
CA TYR A 392 -3.98 0.09 -13.45
C TYR A 392 -2.89 -0.93 -13.76
N THR A 393 -2.19 -1.40 -12.72
CA THR A 393 -1.13 -2.40 -12.87
C THR A 393 -1.65 -3.82 -13.11
N TRP A 394 -2.90 -4.11 -12.73
CA TRP A 394 -3.53 -5.44 -12.83
C TRP A 394 -2.74 -6.56 -12.13
N ALA A 395 -1.98 -6.22 -11.09
CA ALA A 395 -1.18 -7.20 -10.33
C ALA A 395 -2.02 -8.17 -9.48
N GLY A 396 -3.32 -7.91 -9.37
CA GLY A 396 -4.20 -8.62 -8.42
C GLY A 396 -3.93 -8.21 -6.97
N PRO A 397 -4.60 -8.81 -5.99
CA PRO A 397 -4.41 -8.48 -4.58
C PRO A 397 -2.99 -8.81 -4.11
N GLU A 398 -2.40 -7.89 -3.34
CA GLU A 398 -1.10 -8.04 -2.69
C GLU A 398 -1.31 -7.85 -1.19
N ILE A 399 -1.11 -8.93 -0.42
CA ILE A 399 -1.47 -9.05 1.00
C ILE A 399 -0.28 -8.85 1.93
N ALA A 400 0.91 -9.37 1.55
CA ALA A 400 2.12 -9.16 2.35
C ALA A 400 2.38 -7.67 2.52
N VAL A 401 2.75 -7.25 3.73
CA VAL A 401 3.01 -5.84 4.04
C VAL A 401 4.14 -5.30 3.16
N ALA A 402 5.24 -6.04 3.04
CA ALA A 402 6.33 -5.69 2.15
C ALA A 402 5.94 -5.92 0.68
N THR A 403 5.90 -4.85 -0.10
CA THR A 403 5.52 -4.86 -1.52
C THR A 403 6.56 -5.61 -2.37
N THR A 404 6.08 -6.47 -3.28
CA THR A 404 6.92 -7.25 -4.22
C THR A 404 6.41 -7.20 -5.66
N LYS A 405 5.33 -7.91 -5.99
CA LYS A 405 4.78 -7.93 -7.37
C LYS A 405 4.25 -6.59 -7.82
N ALA A 406 3.71 -5.77 -6.89
CA ALA A 406 3.25 -4.45 -7.24
C ALA A 406 4.42 -3.53 -7.65
N TYR A 407 5.59 -3.62 -6.98
CA TYR A 407 6.80 -2.91 -7.42
C TYR A 407 7.15 -3.26 -8.88
N SER A 408 7.21 -4.55 -9.22
CA SER A 408 7.58 -5.01 -10.56
C SER A 408 6.58 -4.57 -11.63
N THR A 409 5.28 -4.63 -11.33
CA THR A 409 4.24 -4.19 -12.28
C THR A 409 4.19 -2.67 -12.44
N GLN A 410 4.40 -1.91 -11.36
CA GLN A 410 4.53 -0.45 -11.43
C GLN A 410 5.74 -0.03 -12.28
N LEU A 411 6.88 -0.69 -12.07
CA LEU A 411 8.11 -0.39 -12.81
C LEU A 411 7.94 -0.65 -14.31
N VAL A 412 7.44 -1.83 -14.67
CA VAL A 412 7.21 -2.19 -16.08
C VAL A 412 6.20 -1.25 -16.73
N LEU A 413 5.14 -0.88 -16.01
CA LEU A 413 4.11 0.03 -16.54
C LEU A 413 4.66 1.44 -16.74
N LEU A 414 5.49 1.94 -15.84
CA LEU A 414 6.17 3.23 -15.98
C LEU A 414 7.16 3.22 -17.15
N ASP A 415 7.90 2.12 -17.35
CA ASP A 415 8.81 1.95 -18.48
C ASP A 415 8.04 1.91 -19.81
N MET A 416 6.91 1.17 -19.86
CA MET A 416 6.03 1.15 -21.04
C MET A 416 5.48 2.53 -21.36
N PHE A 417 5.05 3.29 -20.36
CA PHE A 417 4.60 4.67 -20.52
C PHE A 417 5.72 5.56 -21.10
N GLY A 418 6.93 5.45 -20.57
CA GLY A 418 8.10 6.18 -21.08
C GLY A 418 8.42 5.86 -22.53
N VAL A 419 8.37 4.59 -22.92
CA VAL A 419 8.61 4.14 -24.29
C VAL A 419 7.50 4.62 -25.24
N TRP A 420 6.24 4.56 -24.81
CA TRP A 420 5.11 5.09 -25.55
C TRP A 420 5.23 6.60 -25.77
N LEU A 421 5.54 7.35 -24.71
CA LEU A 421 5.71 8.80 -24.78
C LEU A 421 6.90 9.20 -25.67
N ALA A 422 8.00 8.43 -25.58
CA ALA A 422 9.16 8.63 -26.45
C ALA A 422 8.86 8.40 -27.93
N LYS A 423 7.99 7.44 -28.25
CA LYS A 423 7.50 7.23 -29.62
C LYS A 423 6.62 8.39 -30.07
N LYS A 424 5.71 8.87 -29.24
CA LYS A 424 4.83 10.02 -29.51
C LYS A 424 5.60 11.30 -29.76
N THR A 425 6.66 11.55 -28.97
CA THR A 425 7.53 12.73 -29.12
C THR A 425 8.60 12.57 -30.21
N GLY A 426 8.74 11.39 -30.80
CA GLY A 426 9.81 11.11 -31.80
C GLY A 426 11.21 11.07 -31.20
N SER A 427 11.36 10.96 -29.89
CA SER A 427 12.65 10.96 -29.19
C SER A 427 13.36 9.60 -29.18
N ILE A 428 12.68 8.52 -29.56
CA ILE A 428 13.22 7.16 -29.67
C ILE A 428 13.34 6.73 -31.14
N LYS A 429 14.41 6.03 -31.48
CA LYS A 429 14.57 5.45 -32.81
C LYS A 429 13.62 4.24 -32.99
N PRO A 430 13.07 4.01 -34.19
CA PRO A 430 12.21 2.86 -34.45
C PRO A 430 12.85 1.51 -34.14
N SER A 431 14.16 1.34 -34.35
CA SER A 431 14.91 0.12 -34.02
C SER A 431 14.94 -0.13 -32.51
N ASP A 432 15.20 0.92 -31.70
CA ASP A 432 15.31 0.82 -30.25
C ASP A 432 13.92 0.58 -29.64
N TYR A 433 12.88 1.23 -30.18
CA TYR A 433 11.50 0.97 -29.82
C TYR A 433 11.12 -0.49 -30.05
N ALA A 434 11.40 -1.04 -31.24
CA ALA A 434 11.08 -2.42 -31.57
C ALA A 434 11.80 -3.41 -30.65
N LEU A 435 13.10 -3.16 -30.38
CA LEU A 435 13.87 -3.99 -29.46
C LEU A 435 13.28 -3.97 -28.04
N ILE A 436 12.92 -2.80 -27.51
CA ILE A 436 12.35 -2.69 -26.17
C ILE A 436 11.00 -3.43 -26.09
N VAL A 437 10.16 -3.32 -27.12
CA VAL A 437 8.87 -4.03 -27.16
C VAL A 437 9.08 -5.55 -27.18
N GLU A 438 10.05 -6.06 -27.94
CA GLU A 438 10.39 -7.49 -27.94
C GLU A 438 10.89 -7.96 -26.57
N GLU A 439 11.74 -7.18 -25.93
CA GLU A 439 12.25 -7.47 -24.59
C GLU A 439 11.16 -7.39 -23.49
N LEU A 440 10.20 -6.45 -23.62
CA LEU A 440 9.02 -6.39 -22.74
C LEU A 440 8.16 -7.66 -22.85
N LEU A 441 7.93 -8.15 -24.07
CA LEU A 441 7.17 -9.38 -24.29
C LEU A 441 7.88 -10.63 -23.77
N ALA A 442 9.23 -10.63 -23.78
CA ALA A 442 10.04 -11.72 -23.26
C ALA A 442 10.31 -11.63 -21.73
N LEU A 443 9.93 -10.51 -21.11
CA LEU A 443 10.27 -10.24 -19.72
C LEU A 443 9.66 -11.25 -18.73
N PRO A 444 8.39 -11.69 -18.85
CA PRO A 444 7.82 -12.68 -17.95
C PRO A 444 8.58 -14.02 -17.95
N GLU A 445 8.96 -14.53 -19.12
CA GLU A 445 9.74 -15.78 -19.23
C GLU A 445 11.13 -15.63 -18.63
N LYS A 446 11.76 -14.48 -18.79
CA LYS A 446 13.05 -14.17 -18.12
C LYS A 446 12.91 -14.10 -16.60
N MET A 447 11.79 -13.56 -16.09
CA MET A 447 11.47 -13.58 -14.65
C MET A 447 11.29 -15.01 -14.13
N GLU A 448 10.57 -15.87 -14.88
CA GLU A 448 10.42 -17.30 -14.54
C GLU A 448 11.78 -17.98 -14.39
N SER A 449 12.70 -17.75 -15.33
CA SER A 449 14.06 -18.29 -15.28
C SER A 449 14.87 -17.83 -14.03
N VAL A 450 14.66 -16.59 -13.58
CA VAL A 450 15.28 -16.11 -12.32
C VAL A 450 14.71 -16.85 -11.12
N LEU A 451 13.40 -17.11 -11.12
CA LEU A 451 12.69 -17.81 -10.04
C LEU A 451 13.00 -19.30 -9.97
N GLU A 452 13.54 -19.93 -11.02
CA GLU A 452 14.01 -21.30 -11.00
C GLU A 452 15.33 -21.46 -10.24
N ASN A 453 16.16 -20.42 -10.11
CA ASN A 453 17.50 -20.45 -9.54
C ASN A 453 17.56 -19.96 -8.09
N ILE A 454 16.68 -20.47 -7.22
CA ILE A 454 16.51 -19.99 -5.83
C ILE A 454 17.60 -20.54 -4.89
N ASP A 455 18.20 -21.68 -5.15
CA ASP A 455 19.05 -22.40 -4.18
C ASP A 455 20.35 -21.65 -3.84
N GLU A 456 20.95 -20.97 -4.81
CA GLU A 456 22.12 -20.11 -4.57
C GLU A 456 21.78 -18.94 -3.63
N ILE A 457 20.58 -18.34 -3.80
CA ILE A 457 20.10 -17.25 -2.94
C ILE A 457 19.80 -17.76 -1.53
N LYS A 458 19.18 -18.94 -1.38
CA LYS A 458 18.97 -19.58 -0.07
C LYS A 458 20.30 -19.84 0.66
N TYR A 459 21.28 -20.36 -0.07
CA TYR A 459 22.61 -20.62 0.49
C TYR A 459 23.24 -19.33 1.02
N LEU A 460 23.25 -18.26 0.23
CA LEU A 460 23.80 -16.97 0.64
C LEU A 460 23.02 -16.37 1.83
N ALA A 461 21.70 -16.44 1.81
CA ALA A 461 20.88 -15.99 2.93
C ALA A 461 21.22 -16.76 4.22
N SER A 462 21.40 -18.09 4.14
CA SER A 462 21.77 -18.91 5.31
C SER A 462 23.16 -18.58 5.86
N ARG A 463 24.06 -18.09 5.02
CA ARG A 463 25.41 -17.69 5.41
C ARG A 463 25.45 -16.31 6.09
N TYR A 464 24.58 -15.39 5.64
CA TYR A 464 24.67 -13.97 6.01
C TYR A 464 23.51 -13.44 6.86
N PHE A 465 22.57 -14.26 7.31
CA PHE A 465 21.39 -13.80 8.06
C PHE A 465 21.69 -13.17 9.42
N ASN A 466 22.87 -13.42 10.01
CA ASN A 466 23.26 -12.91 11.33
C ASN A 466 23.92 -11.53 11.31
N HIS A 467 24.12 -10.92 10.13
CA HIS A 467 24.67 -9.57 10.07
C HIS A 467 23.73 -8.55 10.68
N ASN A 468 24.27 -7.52 11.34
CA ASN A 468 23.50 -6.43 11.92
C ASN A 468 23.34 -5.25 10.96
N SER A 469 24.26 -5.14 9.99
CA SER A 469 24.26 -4.08 8.97
C SER A 469 24.67 -4.66 7.62
N VAL A 470 24.03 -4.19 6.56
CA VAL A 470 24.29 -4.59 5.16
C VAL A 470 24.30 -3.36 4.27
N PHE A 471 25.32 -3.23 3.44
CA PHE A 471 25.44 -2.16 2.47
C PHE A 471 25.02 -2.65 1.09
N TYR A 472 24.17 -1.88 0.42
CA TYR A 472 23.86 -2.06 -1.00
C TYR A 472 24.63 -1.01 -1.79
N ILE A 473 25.36 -1.39 -2.81
CA ILE A 473 26.09 -0.44 -3.65
C ILE A 473 25.79 -0.66 -5.12
N GLY A 474 25.64 0.42 -5.86
CA GLY A 474 25.37 0.37 -7.29
C GLY A 474 25.65 1.70 -7.98
N ARG A 475 25.54 1.72 -9.29
CA ARG A 475 25.69 2.95 -10.10
C ARG A 475 24.52 3.12 -11.05
N ASN A 476 23.99 4.33 -11.15
CA ASN A 476 22.86 4.66 -12.02
C ASN A 476 21.63 3.80 -11.69
N LEU A 477 21.09 3.00 -12.63
CA LEU A 477 19.95 2.09 -12.39
C LEU A 477 20.21 1.09 -11.27
N ASP A 478 21.43 0.59 -11.13
CA ASP A 478 21.80 -0.33 -10.04
C ASP A 478 21.74 0.34 -8.66
N TYR A 479 22.04 1.64 -8.56
CA TYR A 479 21.87 2.37 -7.31
C TYR A 479 20.38 2.49 -6.96
N ALA A 480 19.55 2.88 -7.91
CA ALA A 480 18.10 2.98 -7.70
C ALA A 480 17.46 1.63 -7.34
N LEU A 481 17.92 0.54 -7.97
CA LEU A 481 17.52 -0.83 -7.62
C LEU A 481 17.99 -1.22 -6.22
N GLY A 482 19.19 -0.81 -5.82
CA GLY A 482 19.75 -1.06 -4.49
C GLY A 482 18.93 -0.46 -3.36
N LEU A 483 18.28 0.70 -3.59
CA LEU A 483 17.36 1.31 -2.63
C LEU A 483 16.21 0.35 -2.28
N GLU A 484 15.62 -0.31 -3.27
CA GLU A 484 14.55 -1.28 -3.06
C GLU A 484 15.04 -2.56 -2.38
N GLY A 485 16.18 -3.11 -2.79
CA GLY A 485 16.77 -4.27 -2.13
C GLY A 485 17.07 -4.02 -0.65
N SER A 486 17.61 -2.86 -0.33
CA SER A 486 17.87 -2.41 1.05
C SER A 486 16.55 -2.25 1.83
N LEU A 487 15.52 -1.65 1.23
CA LEU A 487 14.23 -1.50 1.88
C LEU A 487 13.62 -2.86 2.22
N LYS A 488 13.58 -3.80 1.28
CA LYS A 488 13.03 -5.16 1.53
C LYS A 488 13.76 -5.86 2.67
N LEU A 489 15.08 -5.78 2.71
CA LEU A 489 15.86 -6.41 3.77
C LEU A 489 15.52 -5.82 5.15
N LYS A 490 15.50 -4.49 5.29
CA LYS A 490 15.21 -3.85 6.59
C LYS A 490 13.77 -4.06 7.05
N GLU A 491 12.81 -4.06 6.15
CA GLU A 491 11.38 -4.21 6.47
C GLU A 491 11.07 -5.55 7.15
N ILE A 492 11.58 -6.66 6.59
CA ILE A 492 11.15 -7.99 7.00
C ILE A 492 12.17 -8.73 7.88
N SER A 493 13.45 -8.36 7.83
CA SER A 493 14.49 -9.00 8.64
C SER A 493 14.97 -8.18 9.83
N TYR A 494 14.62 -6.88 9.86
CA TYR A 494 15.06 -5.89 10.86
C TYR A 494 16.57 -5.67 10.90
N ILE A 495 17.29 -6.09 9.85
CA ILE A 495 18.71 -5.76 9.66
C ILE A 495 18.80 -4.32 9.17
N HIS A 496 19.63 -3.51 9.82
CA HIS A 496 19.94 -2.18 9.30
C HIS A 496 20.61 -2.31 7.93
N SER A 497 20.08 -1.66 6.92
CA SER A 497 20.68 -1.65 5.59
C SER A 497 20.50 -0.30 4.91
N GLU A 498 21.50 0.07 4.12
CA GLU A 498 21.47 1.30 3.33
C GLU A 498 22.00 1.05 1.92
N ALA A 499 21.48 1.82 0.97
CA ALA A 499 21.96 1.79 -0.41
C ALA A 499 22.71 3.08 -0.74
N TYR A 500 23.88 2.92 -1.38
CA TYR A 500 24.74 4.04 -1.75
C TYR A 500 25.07 4.02 -3.24
N ALA A 501 25.13 5.19 -3.84
CA ALA A 501 25.82 5.34 -5.11
C ALA A 501 27.30 4.95 -4.91
N ALA A 502 27.76 3.87 -5.57
CA ALA A 502 29.05 3.26 -5.27
C ALA A 502 30.26 4.21 -5.39
N GLY A 503 30.15 5.25 -6.22
CA GLY A 503 31.17 6.30 -6.32
C GLY A 503 31.23 7.21 -5.10
N GLU A 504 30.11 7.38 -4.39
CA GLU A 504 29.97 8.28 -3.24
C GLU A 504 30.55 7.67 -1.96
N LEU A 505 30.74 6.35 -1.90
CA LEU A 505 31.34 5.69 -0.73
C LEU A 505 32.62 6.36 -0.22
N LYS A 506 33.47 6.83 -1.14
CA LYS A 506 34.76 7.47 -0.83
C LYS A 506 34.64 8.79 -0.06
N HIS A 507 33.47 9.41 -0.11
CA HIS A 507 33.21 10.72 0.47
C HIS A 507 32.69 10.67 1.91
N GLY A 508 32.85 9.50 2.57
CA GLY A 508 32.50 9.32 3.99
C GLY A 508 32.18 7.88 4.36
N THR A 509 31.16 7.31 3.73
CA THR A 509 30.53 6.04 4.11
C THR A 509 31.47 4.84 4.11
N ILE A 510 32.52 4.85 3.29
CA ILE A 510 33.53 3.77 3.24
C ILE A 510 34.25 3.57 4.60
N SER A 511 34.21 4.56 5.50
CA SER A 511 34.73 4.45 6.87
C SER A 511 34.00 3.39 7.72
N LEU A 512 32.79 3.00 7.31
CA LEU A 512 31.99 1.97 7.97
C LEU A 512 32.30 0.56 7.47
N ILE A 513 33.13 0.42 6.45
CA ILE A 513 33.53 -0.87 5.90
C ILE A 513 34.72 -1.41 6.69
N GLU A 514 34.50 -2.51 7.35
CA GLU A 514 35.52 -3.26 8.13
C GLU A 514 35.45 -4.75 7.79
N GLU A 515 36.36 -5.56 8.37
CA GLU A 515 36.43 -6.99 8.11
C GLU A 515 35.08 -7.68 8.43
N GLY A 516 34.57 -8.42 7.46
CA GLY A 516 33.29 -9.12 7.57
C GLY A 516 32.03 -8.25 7.33
N THR A 517 32.17 -6.96 6.98
CA THR A 517 31.03 -6.15 6.56
C THR A 517 30.40 -6.72 5.28
N LEU A 518 29.11 -7.04 5.31
CA LEU A 518 28.41 -7.52 4.12
C LEU A 518 28.05 -6.38 3.16
N VAL A 519 28.49 -6.52 1.91
CA VAL A 519 28.17 -5.60 0.81
C VAL A 519 27.48 -6.37 -0.31
N VAL A 520 26.26 -5.97 -0.66
CA VAL A 520 25.52 -6.43 -1.85
C VAL A 520 25.80 -5.44 -2.98
N ALA A 521 26.61 -5.85 -3.95
CA ALA A 521 27.05 -5.01 -5.06
C ALA A 521 26.23 -5.31 -6.32
N LEU A 522 25.53 -4.29 -6.84
CA LEU A 522 24.71 -4.39 -8.04
C LEU A 522 25.53 -3.93 -9.26
N CYS A 523 25.65 -4.81 -10.24
CA CYS A 523 26.49 -4.65 -11.44
C CYS A 523 25.76 -5.15 -12.71
N THR A 524 24.46 -4.87 -12.79
CA THR A 524 23.61 -5.27 -13.94
C THR A 524 23.62 -4.22 -15.05
N TYR A 525 23.90 -2.96 -14.71
CA TYR A 525 23.95 -1.86 -15.68
C TYR A 525 25.24 -1.88 -16.48
N ALA A 526 25.21 -2.52 -17.64
CA ALA A 526 26.36 -2.79 -18.50
C ALA A 526 27.28 -1.59 -18.80
N PRO A 527 26.80 -0.35 -19.02
CA PRO A 527 27.66 0.80 -19.33
C PRO A 527 28.62 1.19 -18.19
N LEU A 528 28.31 0.83 -16.95
CA LEU A 528 29.11 1.18 -15.78
C LEU A 528 29.72 -0.04 -15.06
N PHE A 529 29.67 -1.22 -15.67
CA PHE A 529 30.13 -2.48 -15.09
C PHE A 529 31.57 -2.39 -14.54
N ASP A 530 32.54 -1.93 -15.36
CA ASP A 530 33.94 -1.86 -14.93
C ASP A 530 34.15 -0.85 -13.77
N LYS A 531 33.34 0.22 -13.72
CA LYS A 531 33.36 1.17 -12.61
C LYS A 531 32.78 0.57 -11.33
N ALA A 532 31.74 -0.23 -11.45
CA ALA A 532 31.16 -0.97 -10.31
C ALA A 532 32.16 -2.01 -9.78
N VAL A 533 32.81 -2.78 -10.66
CA VAL A 533 33.87 -3.72 -10.27
C VAL A 533 35.00 -3.02 -9.51
N SER A 534 35.42 -1.83 -9.94
CA SER A 534 36.45 -1.05 -9.22
C SER A 534 35.99 -0.70 -7.80
N ASN A 535 34.72 -0.36 -7.60
CA ASN A 535 34.21 -0.08 -6.24
C ASN A 535 34.11 -1.36 -5.38
N ILE A 536 33.82 -2.51 -5.99
CA ILE A 536 33.88 -3.80 -5.27
C ILE A 536 35.27 -4.05 -4.74
N VAL A 537 36.32 -3.92 -5.57
CA VAL A 537 37.72 -4.09 -5.15
C VAL A 537 38.06 -3.14 -4.00
N GLU A 538 37.54 -1.91 -4.00
CA GLU A 538 37.80 -0.94 -2.94
C GLU A 538 37.23 -1.36 -1.58
N VAL A 539 36.03 -1.94 -1.54
CA VAL A 539 35.42 -2.43 -0.29
C VAL A 539 36.05 -3.74 0.15
N GLN A 540 36.39 -4.65 -0.78
CA GLN A 540 37.11 -5.88 -0.49
C GLN A 540 38.52 -5.62 0.11
N ALA A 541 39.19 -4.57 -0.38
CA ALA A 541 40.49 -4.17 0.18
C ALA A 541 40.42 -3.72 1.65
N ARG A 542 39.21 -3.53 2.19
CA ARG A 542 38.92 -3.19 3.60
C ARG A 542 38.29 -4.35 4.37
N GLY A 543 38.27 -5.54 3.78
CA GLY A 543 37.78 -6.75 4.43
C GLY A 543 36.27 -7.01 4.24
N ALA A 544 35.57 -6.29 3.35
CA ALA A 544 34.16 -6.55 3.09
C ALA A 544 33.95 -7.94 2.47
N ASP A 545 32.93 -8.64 2.95
CA ASP A 545 32.28 -9.77 2.27
C ASP A 545 31.37 -9.24 1.17
N VAL A 546 31.50 -9.74 -0.05
CA VAL A 546 30.71 -9.22 -1.19
C VAL A 546 29.84 -10.30 -1.81
N ILE A 547 28.55 -9.98 -1.98
CA ILE A 547 27.63 -10.66 -2.91
C ILE A 547 27.46 -9.73 -4.11
N ALA A 548 27.81 -10.20 -5.30
CA ALA A 548 27.61 -9.43 -6.53
C ALA A 548 26.39 -9.94 -7.30
N LEU A 549 25.49 -9.04 -7.70
CA LEU A 549 24.41 -9.31 -8.64
C LEU A 549 24.80 -8.73 -10.01
N THR A 550 24.82 -9.59 -11.04
CA THR A 550 25.20 -9.19 -12.40
C THR A 550 24.34 -9.91 -13.45
N THR A 551 24.58 -9.66 -14.75
CA THR A 551 23.91 -10.42 -15.82
C THR A 551 24.67 -11.71 -16.13
N GLU A 552 23.97 -12.69 -16.71
CA GLU A 552 24.54 -13.98 -17.12
C GLU A 552 25.76 -13.80 -18.04
N GLY A 553 25.67 -12.89 -19.01
CA GLY A 553 26.76 -12.56 -19.91
C GLY A 553 28.02 -12.04 -19.21
N ARG A 554 27.89 -11.53 -17.97
CA ARG A 554 28.98 -10.97 -17.17
C ARG A 554 29.45 -11.90 -16.02
N ARG A 555 28.77 -13.02 -15.77
CA ARG A 555 29.08 -13.95 -14.66
C ARG A 555 30.58 -14.33 -14.61
N ARG A 556 31.13 -14.73 -15.76
CA ARG A 556 32.53 -15.15 -15.82
C ARG A 556 33.51 -14.02 -15.51
N GLN A 557 33.20 -12.80 -15.91
CA GLN A 557 34.04 -11.64 -15.64
C GLN A 557 33.97 -11.26 -14.16
N MET A 558 32.77 -11.22 -13.58
CA MET A 558 32.53 -10.93 -12.16
C MET A 558 33.19 -11.99 -11.26
N GLY A 559 33.08 -13.27 -11.58
CA GLY A 559 33.65 -14.38 -10.81
C GLY A 559 35.20 -14.40 -10.71
N LYS A 560 35.87 -13.50 -11.43
CA LYS A 560 37.32 -13.28 -11.22
C LYS A 560 37.62 -12.34 -10.05
N THR A 561 36.63 -11.59 -9.60
CA THR A 561 36.75 -10.58 -8.55
C THR A 561 35.97 -10.96 -7.29
N VAL A 562 34.80 -11.59 -7.44
CA VAL A 562 33.89 -11.95 -6.35
C VAL A 562 33.56 -13.43 -6.39
N GLU A 563 33.59 -14.09 -5.23
CA GLU A 563 33.23 -15.50 -5.08
C GLU A 563 31.72 -15.73 -5.19
N ASN A 564 30.94 -14.90 -4.49
CA ASN A 564 29.48 -15.03 -4.41
C ASN A 564 28.81 -14.19 -5.50
N VAL A 565 28.43 -14.80 -6.62
CA VAL A 565 27.90 -14.11 -7.79
C VAL A 565 26.49 -14.62 -8.13
N LEU A 566 25.49 -13.81 -7.89
CA LEU A 566 24.12 -14.01 -8.38
C LEU A 566 23.99 -13.46 -9.80
N THR A 567 23.20 -14.11 -10.63
CA THR A 567 22.97 -13.66 -12.01
C THR A 567 21.51 -13.61 -12.37
N VAL A 568 21.20 -12.69 -13.29
CA VAL A 568 19.91 -12.56 -13.96
C VAL A 568 20.12 -12.58 -15.48
N PRO A 569 19.13 -12.98 -16.28
CA PRO A 569 19.22 -12.93 -17.74
C PRO A 569 19.57 -11.54 -18.26
N ASP A 570 20.26 -11.50 -19.39
CA ASP A 570 20.49 -10.25 -20.12
C ASP A 570 19.17 -9.79 -20.74
N THR A 571 18.87 -8.49 -20.66
CA THR A 571 17.72 -7.83 -21.29
C THR A 571 18.09 -6.40 -21.71
N HIS A 572 17.14 -5.66 -22.29
CA HIS A 572 17.37 -4.25 -22.57
C HIS A 572 17.65 -3.48 -21.28
N LEU A 573 18.61 -2.56 -21.31
CA LEU A 573 19.17 -1.91 -20.11
C LEU A 573 18.10 -1.21 -19.22
N ILE A 574 17.01 -0.68 -19.79
CA ILE A 574 15.93 -0.04 -19.01
C ILE A 574 15.07 -1.07 -18.27
N LEU A 575 15.02 -2.32 -18.73
CA LEU A 575 14.25 -3.41 -18.12
C LEU A 575 15.08 -4.27 -17.15
N GLN A 576 16.41 -4.06 -17.12
CA GLN A 576 17.30 -4.84 -16.25
C GLN A 576 16.94 -4.77 -14.76
N PRO A 577 16.49 -3.60 -14.21
CA PRO A 577 16.02 -3.54 -12.82
C PRO A 577 14.82 -4.44 -12.51
N SER A 578 13.93 -4.68 -13.49
CA SER A 578 12.77 -5.58 -13.32
C SER A 578 13.17 -7.04 -13.10
N LEU A 579 14.31 -7.48 -13.62
CA LEU A 579 14.89 -8.79 -13.32
C LEU A 579 15.72 -8.77 -12.04
N GLY A 580 16.51 -7.70 -11.85
CA GLY A 580 17.43 -7.58 -10.73
C GLY A 580 16.75 -7.47 -9.37
N VAL A 581 15.50 -7.03 -9.29
CA VAL A 581 14.76 -6.91 -8.03
C VAL A 581 14.42 -8.28 -7.43
N ILE A 582 14.17 -9.30 -8.26
CA ILE A 582 13.72 -10.63 -7.83
C ILE A 582 14.73 -11.31 -6.88
N PRO A 583 16.04 -11.44 -7.23
CA PRO A 583 17.03 -12.00 -6.32
C PRO A 583 17.14 -11.22 -5.00
N LEU A 584 16.96 -9.89 -5.02
CA LEU A 584 17.02 -9.06 -3.82
C LEU A 584 15.83 -9.31 -2.89
N GLN A 585 14.63 -9.45 -3.44
CA GLN A 585 13.42 -9.82 -2.70
C GLN A 585 13.55 -11.22 -2.10
N LEU A 586 14.03 -12.18 -2.86
CA LEU A 586 14.26 -13.56 -2.39
C LEU A 586 15.34 -13.61 -1.30
N PHE A 587 16.43 -12.85 -1.44
CA PHE A 587 17.46 -12.76 -0.43
C PHE A 587 16.90 -12.22 0.88
N ALA A 588 16.16 -11.11 0.83
CA ALA A 588 15.51 -10.54 2.01
C ALA A 588 14.53 -11.53 2.65
N TYR A 589 13.69 -12.23 1.84
CA TYR A 589 12.77 -13.25 2.30
C TYR A 589 13.48 -14.39 3.05
N TYR A 590 14.54 -14.99 2.47
CA TYR A 590 15.23 -16.10 3.10
C TYR A 590 16.05 -15.67 4.33
N VAL A 591 16.61 -14.47 4.34
CA VAL A 591 17.24 -13.89 5.54
C VAL A 591 16.20 -13.76 6.66
N ALA A 592 15.04 -13.20 6.38
CA ALA A 592 13.96 -13.06 7.37
C ALA A 592 13.45 -14.42 7.88
N LEU A 593 13.34 -15.40 6.98
CA LEU A 593 12.96 -16.78 7.32
C LEU A 593 13.95 -17.42 8.29
N GLN A 594 15.27 -17.29 8.03
CA GLN A 594 16.34 -17.81 8.91
C GLN A 594 16.33 -17.12 10.29
N ARG A 595 15.96 -15.84 10.33
CA ARG A 595 15.85 -15.07 11.58
C ARG A 595 14.56 -15.36 12.36
N GLY A 596 13.63 -16.15 11.81
CA GLY A 596 12.31 -16.43 12.42
C GLY A 596 11.42 -15.18 12.52
N CYS A 597 11.60 -14.21 11.62
CA CYS A 597 10.77 -13.01 11.58
C CYS A 597 9.38 -13.31 11.00
N ASP A 598 8.38 -12.50 11.38
CA ASP A 598 7.07 -12.52 10.71
C ASP A 598 7.20 -11.79 9.36
N ILE A 599 7.21 -12.55 8.28
CA ILE A 599 7.50 -12.05 6.92
C ILE A 599 6.31 -11.30 6.33
N ASP A 600 5.11 -11.84 6.52
CA ASP A 600 3.89 -11.27 5.94
C ASP A 600 3.41 -10.02 6.70
N LYS A 601 3.66 -9.99 8.02
CA LYS A 601 3.23 -8.92 8.93
C LYS A 601 4.41 -8.48 9.82
N PRO A 602 5.44 -7.85 9.24
CA PRO A 602 6.60 -7.39 10.02
C PRO A 602 6.19 -6.35 11.05
N ARG A 603 6.90 -6.35 12.19
CA ARG A 603 6.59 -5.42 13.30
C ARG A 603 6.68 -3.97 12.86
N ASN A 604 5.82 -3.12 13.41
CA ASN A 604 5.81 -1.67 13.20
C ASN A 604 5.59 -1.24 11.74
N LEU A 605 5.03 -2.11 10.90
CA LEU A 605 4.68 -1.79 9.52
C LEU A 605 3.23 -2.15 9.22
N ALA A 606 2.62 -1.36 8.36
CA ALA A 606 1.31 -1.60 7.79
C ALA A 606 1.38 -1.55 6.26
N LYS A 607 0.50 -2.29 5.57
CA LYS A 607 0.51 -2.41 4.09
C LYS A 607 0.33 -1.07 3.38
N SER A 608 -0.44 -0.16 3.97
CA SER A 608 -0.70 1.16 3.39
C SER A 608 -0.91 2.16 4.53
N VAL A 609 -0.35 3.34 4.41
CA VAL A 609 -0.41 4.42 5.41
C VAL A 609 -1.47 5.42 4.99
N THR A 610 -2.58 5.50 5.76
CA THR A 610 -3.73 6.39 5.51
C THR A 610 -3.90 7.45 6.59
N VAL A 611 -2.83 7.71 7.35
CA VAL A 611 -2.75 8.75 8.39
C VAL A 611 -1.40 9.45 8.24
N GLU A 612 -1.35 10.73 8.59
CA GLU A 612 -0.10 11.49 8.75
C GLU A 612 0.60 11.16 10.07
#